data_51ab5746242b1b5d75878ba60def7df7
#
_entry.id   51ab5746242b1b5d75878ba60def7df7
#
_cell.length_a   1.000
_cell.length_b   1.000
_cell.length_c   1.000
_cell.angle_alpha   90.00
_cell.angle_beta   90.00
_cell.angle_gamma   90.00
#
_symmetry.space_group_name_H-M   'P 1'
#
loop_
_entity.id
_entity.type
_entity.pdbx_description
1 polymer ?
#
loop_
_entity_poly.entity_id
_entity_poly.type
_entity_poly.pdbx_seq_one_letter_code
_entity_poly.pdbx_strand_id
1 'polypeptide(L)'
;MAQELRLGYKASAEQFDPRELVEIAVAAEGAGMDSVAVSDHFQPWRHEGGHAPFSLAWMAAVGERTKRVQIGTSVMTPTFRYNPAVIAQAFASMACMYPNRIMLGVGTGEALNEYATGFQGEWPEFKERFARLRESIRLMRELWTGEKVDFEGEYYTTQGAYMYDIPSTPVPVYVAAGGPVVARYAGRQGDGFICTSGKGMELYTEKLIPAVKEGAEKAERSVDDIDRMIEIKISYDPDPELALENTRFWAPLSLTQEQKHSVNSSTEMERLADELPIEQVAKRWIVASDPDEAVEAVKQYTDAGLNHLVFHAPGHDQQRFLDNFASDLEPRLRKLSVPTV
;
A
#
# COMPACT_ATOMS: atom_id res chain seq x y z
N MET A 1 -2.45 -22.33 -14.91
CA MET A 1 -3.10 -21.30 -15.76
C MET A 1 -2.44 -19.97 -15.40
N ALA A 2 -2.28 -19.03 -16.34
CA ALA A 2 -1.77 -17.72 -15.99
C ALA A 2 -2.71 -17.05 -14.97
N GLN A 3 -2.13 -16.36 -13.98
CA GLN A 3 -2.92 -15.62 -13.00
C GLN A 3 -3.47 -14.33 -13.61
N GLU A 4 -4.60 -13.87 -13.08
CA GLU A 4 -5.18 -12.59 -13.47
C GLU A 4 -4.27 -11.45 -13.04
N LEU A 5 -3.89 -10.60 -14.00
CA LEU A 5 -3.13 -9.38 -13.74
C LEU A 5 -4.09 -8.26 -13.38
N ARG A 6 -3.86 -7.64 -12.23
CA ARG A 6 -4.63 -6.51 -11.72
C ARG A 6 -3.79 -5.24 -11.79
N LEU A 7 -4.41 -4.16 -12.23
CA LEU A 7 -3.79 -2.83 -12.31
C LEU A 7 -4.47 -1.91 -11.31
N GLY A 8 -3.71 -1.30 -10.42
CA GLY A 8 -4.22 -0.43 -9.38
C GLY A 8 -3.57 0.96 -9.41
N TYR A 9 -4.20 1.90 -8.76
CA TYR A 9 -3.70 3.25 -8.57
C TYR A 9 -3.34 3.50 -7.10
N LYS A 10 -2.15 4.03 -6.84
CA LYS A 10 -1.72 4.50 -5.52
C LYS A 10 -2.21 5.93 -5.31
N ALA A 11 -3.20 6.10 -4.46
CA ALA A 11 -3.68 7.41 -4.02
C ALA A 11 -2.72 7.98 -2.97
N SER A 12 -1.92 8.96 -3.39
CA SER A 12 -0.86 9.57 -2.57
C SER A 12 -1.45 10.59 -1.61
N ALA A 13 -1.90 10.13 -0.45
CA ALA A 13 -2.51 10.97 0.59
C ALA A 13 -1.56 12.08 1.06
N GLU A 14 -0.27 11.91 0.91
CA GLU A 14 0.75 12.87 1.33
C GLU A 14 0.90 14.07 0.37
N GLN A 15 0.31 13.98 -0.83
CA GLN A 15 0.51 14.97 -1.91
C GLN A 15 -0.74 15.77 -2.27
N PHE A 16 -1.93 15.27 -1.96
CA PHE A 16 -3.19 15.87 -2.42
C PHE A 16 -4.16 16.13 -1.28
N ASP A 17 -4.93 17.20 -1.39
CA ASP A 17 -6.01 17.47 -0.44
C ASP A 17 -7.10 16.37 -0.53
N PRO A 18 -7.90 16.18 0.54
CA PRO A 18 -8.82 15.06 0.61
C PRO A 18 -9.89 15.05 -0.49
N ARG A 19 -10.34 16.22 -0.98
CA ARG A 19 -11.36 16.29 -2.03
C ARG A 19 -10.75 15.97 -3.39
N GLU A 20 -9.62 16.57 -3.70
CA GLU A 20 -8.87 16.30 -4.93
C GLU A 20 -8.51 14.82 -5.03
N LEU A 21 -8.03 14.22 -3.93
CA LEU A 21 -7.68 12.81 -3.89
C LEU A 21 -8.87 11.86 -4.16
N VAL A 22 -10.11 12.26 -3.80
CA VAL A 22 -11.33 11.52 -4.17
C VAL A 22 -11.60 11.62 -5.67
N GLU A 23 -11.49 12.83 -6.26
CA GLU A 23 -11.70 13.00 -7.71
C GLU A 23 -10.67 12.23 -8.53
N ILE A 24 -9.41 12.20 -8.09
CA ILE A 24 -8.36 11.39 -8.73
C ILE A 24 -8.70 9.88 -8.66
N ALA A 25 -9.23 9.39 -7.55
CA ALA A 25 -9.63 7.98 -7.46
C ALA A 25 -10.79 7.64 -8.40
N VAL A 26 -11.74 8.57 -8.59
CA VAL A 26 -12.82 8.42 -9.57
C VAL A 26 -12.25 8.39 -10.99
N ALA A 27 -11.30 9.28 -11.31
CA ALA A 27 -10.62 9.28 -12.60
C ALA A 27 -9.82 8.00 -12.84
N ALA A 28 -9.18 7.45 -11.80
CA ALA A 28 -8.46 6.17 -11.89
C ALA A 28 -9.39 4.99 -12.25
N GLU A 29 -10.60 4.94 -11.68
CA GLU A 29 -11.61 3.97 -12.12
C GLU A 29 -11.97 4.16 -13.59
N GLY A 30 -12.11 5.41 -14.04
CA GLY A 30 -12.36 5.76 -15.44
C GLY A 30 -11.23 5.36 -16.38
N ALA A 31 -9.98 5.43 -15.92
CA ALA A 31 -8.78 5.03 -16.65
C ALA A 31 -8.54 3.51 -16.70
N GLY A 32 -9.49 2.69 -16.22
CA GLY A 32 -9.41 1.23 -16.31
C GLY A 32 -8.70 0.54 -15.13
N MET A 33 -8.42 1.25 -14.04
CA MET A 33 -7.84 0.64 -12.84
C MET A 33 -8.82 -0.35 -12.17
N ASP A 34 -8.28 -1.43 -11.60
CA ASP A 34 -9.02 -2.47 -10.87
C ASP A 34 -9.08 -2.17 -9.37
N SER A 35 -8.12 -1.39 -8.86
CA SER A 35 -8.04 -1.01 -7.46
C SER A 35 -7.51 0.40 -7.25
N VAL A 36 -7.85 0.98 -6.10
CA VAL A 36 -7.23 2.20 -5.58
C VAL A 36 -6.77 1.95 -4.14
N ALA A 37 -5.52 2.28 -3.84
CA ALA A 37 -4.93 2.04 -2.54
C ALA A 37 -4.35 3.33 -1.97
N VAL A 38 -4.78 3.72 -0.76
CA VAL A 38 -4.37 4.95 -0.10
C VAL A 38 -3.33 4.69 0.98
N SER A 39 -2.37 5.60 1.13
CA SER A 39 -1.50 5.64 2.31
C SER A 39 -2.23 6.16 3.53
N ASP A 40 -1.85 5.66 4.72
CA ASP A 40 -2.42 6.09 5.99
C ASP A 40 -1.35 6.80 6.83
N HIS A 41 -1.15 8.07 6.55
CA HIS A 41 -0.20 8.92 7.23
C HIS A 41 -0.91 9.97 8.11
N PHE A 42 -0.30 10.32 9.24
CA PHE A 42 -0.68 11.48 10.04
C PHE A 42 0.19 12.69 9.67
N GLN A 43 1.44 12.44 9.30
CA GLN A 43 2.35 13.44 8.77
C GLN A 43 2.86 13.00 7.39
N PRO A 44 2.87 13.92 6.40
CA PRO A 44 3.50 13.64 5.11
C PRO A 44 5.03 13.59 5.22
N TRP A 45 5.67 13.08 4.18
CA TRP A 45 7.13 13.08 4.07
C TRP A 45 7.73 14.47 3.83
N ARG A 46 6.91 15.42 3.38
CA ARG A 46 7.24 16.78 3.02
C ARG A 46 6.26 17.74 3.70
N HIS A 47 6.77 18.87 4.20
CA HIS A 47 5.93 19.85 4.90
C HIS A 47 5.20 20.77 3.91
N GLU A 48 5.95 21.40 3.00
CA GLU A 48 5.39 22.31 2.00
C GLU A 48 4.62 21.54 0.93
N GLY A 49 3.38 21.91 0.70
CA GLY A 49 2.48 21.18 -0.21
C GLY A 49 2.11 19.77 0.26
N GLY A 50 2.44 19.42 1.51
CA GLY A 50 2.12 18.12 2.08
C GLY A 50 0.70 18.07 2.63
N HIS A 51 0.06 16.90 2.49
CA HIS A 51 -1.27 16.57 2.98
C HIS A 51 -1.25 15.26 3.80
N ALA A 52 -2.28 15.01 4.58
CA ALA A 52 -2.47 13.74 5.29
C ALA A 52 -3.97 13.50 5.57
N PRO A 53 -4.82 13.36 4.55
CA PRO A 53 -6.21 13.03 4.76
C PRO A 53 -6.37 11.69 5.48
N PHE A 54 -7.36 11.63 6.38
CA PHE A 54 -7.64 10.40 7.11
C PHE A 54 -8.13 9.31 6.16
N SER A 55 -7.38 8.24 6.05
CA SER A 55 -7.59 7.18 5.05
C SER A 55 -8.99 6.57 5.08
N LEU A 56 -9.57 6.32 6.27
CA LEU A 56 -10.89 5.73 6.41
C LEU A 56 -12.01 6.66 5.92
N ALA A 57 -11.90 7.97 6.19
CA ALA A 57 -12.86 8.95 5.68
C ALA A 57 -12.80 9.04 4.15
N TRP A 58 -11.57 9.03 3.59
CA TRP A 58 -11.35 9.03 2.16
C TRP A 58 -11.90 7.76 1.50
N MET A 59 -11.62 6.57 2.07
CA MET A 59 -12.13 5.29 1.55
C MET A 59 -13.65 5.26 1.46
N ALA A 60 -14.35 5.76 2.49
CA ALA A 60 -15.81 5.85 2.48
C ALA A 60 -16.31 6.78 1.38
N ALA A 61 -15.69 7.96 1.20
CA ALA A 61 -16.05 8.90 0.15
C ALA A 61 -15.81 8.32 -1.26
N VAL A 62 -14.68 7.63 -1.49
CA VAL A 62 -14.40 6.95 -2.75
C VAL A 62 -15.38 5.80 -3.01
N GLY A 63 -15.76 5.08 -1.96
CA GLY A 63 -16.75 4.00 -2.04
C GLY A 63 -18.08 4.47 -2.64
N GLU A 64 -18.57 5.63 -2.21
CA GLU A 64 -19.80 6.26 -2.73
C GLU A 64 -19.67 6.76 -4.17
N ARG A 65 -18.47 7.21 -4.55
CA ARG A 65 -18.22 7.86 -5.84
C ARG A 65 -17.81 6.90 -6.94
N THR A 66 -17.39 5.69 -6.62
CA THR A 66 -16.92 4.64 -7.54
C THR A 66 -17.85 3.42 -7.52
N LYS A 67 -17.74 2.53 -8.50
CA LYS A 67 -18.64 1.37 -8.62
C LYS A 67 -17.93 0.03 -8.69
N ARG A 68 -16.69 0.01 -9.17
CA ARG A 68 -16.01 -1.21 -9.57
C ARG A 68 -14.68 -1.44 -8.84
N VAL A 69 -13.88 -0.39 -8.67
CA VAL A 69 -12.54 -0.52 -8.08
C VAL A 69 -12.59 -1.09 -6.66
N GLN A 70 -11.65 -1.97 -6.36
CA GLN A 70 -11.35 -2.36 -4.99
C GLN A 70 -10.63 -1.18 -4.29
N ILE A 71 -11.01 -0.91 -3.05
CA ILE A 71 -10.53 0.23 -2.27
C ILE A 71 -9.82 -0.29 -1.02
N GLY A 72 -8.63 0.20 -0.76
CA GLY A 72 -7.90 -0.25 0.43
C GLY A 72 -6.81 0.67 0.89
N THR A 73 -6.15 0.26 1.96
CA THR A 73 -4.96 0.92 2.48
C THR A 73 -3.69 0.25 1.96
N SER A 74 -2.67 1.04 1.64
CA SER A 74 -1.33 0.57 1.32
C SER A 74 -0.28 1.51 1.95
N VAL A 75 -0.05 1.41 3.27
CA VAL A 75 -0.68 0.51 4.22
C VAL A 75 -1.07 1.27 5.49
N MET A 76 -1.97 0.69 6.27
CA MET A 76 -2.32 1.18 7.61
C MET A 76 -1.52 0.42 8.68
N THR A 77 -1.34 1.04 9.85
CA THR A 77 -0.73 0.40 11.01
C THR A 77 -1.76 0.25 12.13
N PRO A 78 -2.47 -0.89 12.23
CA PRO A 78 -3.56 -1.05 13.19
C PRO A 78 -3.03 -1.46 14.58
N THR A 79 -2.06 -0.73 15.12
CA THR A 79 -1.36 -1.12 16.35
C THR A 79 -1.25 0.01 17.37
N PHE A 80 -0.44 1.04 17.12
CA PHE A 80 -0.12 2.06 18.13
C PHE A 80 -1.19 3.14 18.26
N ARG A 81 -1.35 3.98 17.24
CA ARG A 81 -2.36 5.07 17.25
C ARG A 81 -3.80 4.59 17.07
N TYR A 82 -3.97 3.36 16.63
CA TYR A 82 -5.28 2.76 16.43
C TYR A 82 -5.54 1.59 17.37
N ASN A 83 -6.76 1.51 17.85
CA ASN A 83 -7.24 0.29 18.50
C ASN A 83 -7.69 -0.70 17.41
N PRO A 84 -7.16 -1.93 17.34
CA PRO A 84 -7.50 -2.89 16.29
C PRO A 84 -8.99 -3.29 16.26
N ALA A 85 -9.69 -3.26 17.41
CA ALA A 85 -11.13 -3.52 17.42
C ALA A 85 -11.93 -2.41 16.72
N VAL A 86 -11.49 -1.13 16.86
CA VAL A 86 -12.10 0.01 16.16
C VAL A 86 -11.81 -0.05 14.66
N ILE A 87 -10.60 -0.46 14.27
CA ILE A 87 -10.27 -0.69 12.86
C ILE A 87 -11.09 -1.84 12.28
N ALA A 88 -11.27 -2.94 13.03
CA ALA A 88 -12.13 -4.04 12.60
C ALA A 88 -13.57 -3.55 12.33
N GLN A 89 -14.12 -2.70 13.21
CA GLN A 89 -15.45 -2.11 13.05
C GLN A 89 -15.53 -1.22 11.80
N ALA A 90 -14.54 -0.35 11.58
CA ALA A 90 -14.52 0.55 10.43
C ALA A 90 -14.49 -0.23 9.10
N PHE A 91 -13.64 -1.25 9.00
CA PHE A 91 -13.54 -2.07 7.79
C PHE A 91 -14.75 -2.95 7.57
N ALA A 92 -15.35 -3.51 8.61
CA ALA A 92 -16.61 -4.25 8.52
C ALA A 92 -17.74 -3.36 8.01
N SER A 93 -17.89 -2.15 8.57
CA SER A 93 -18.90 -1.18 8.13
C SER A 93 -18.71 -0.79 6.66
N MET A 94 -17.48 -0.46 6.23
CA MET A 94 -17.20 -0.16 4.82
C MET A 94 -17.48 -1.36 3.91
N ALA A 95 -17.13 -2.57 4.33
CA ALA A 95 -17.39 -3.78 3.54
C ALA A 95 -18.88 -4.12 3.44
N CYS A 96 -19.69 -3.76 4.44
CA CYS A 96 -21.16 -3.83 4.36
C CYS A 96 -21.73 -2.79 3.37
N MET A 97 -21.16 -1.56 3.35
CA MET A 97 -21.58 -0.51 2.43
C MET A 97 -21.12 -0.78 0.97
N TYR A 98 -19.93 -1.37 0.81
CA TYR A 98 -19.28 -1.59 -0.50
C TYR A 98 -18.85 -3.06 -0.65
N PRO A 99 -19.79 -4.01 -0.80
CA PRO A 99 -19.51 -5.45 -0.82
C PRO A 99 -18.45 -5.84 -1.85
N ASN A 100 -17.49 -6.68 -1.44
CA ASN A 100 -16.38 -7.20 -2.26
C ASN A 100 -15.38 -6.15 -2.78
N ARG A 101 -15.45 -4.91 -2.28
CA ARG A 101 -14.60 -3.82 -2.76
C ARG A 101 -13.60 -3.31 -1.74
N ILE A 102 -13.67 -3.77 -0.50
CA ILE A 102 -12.80 -3.26 0.58
C ILE A 102 -11.67 -4.25 0.86
N MET A 103 -10.43 -3.75 0.98
CA MET A 103 -9.28 -4.51 1.44
C MET A 103 -8.53 -3.75 2.54
N LEU A 104 -8.00 -4.48 3.52
CA LEU A 104 -7.16 -3.94 4.59
C LEU A 104 -5.69 -4.29 4.34
N GLY A 105 -4.93 -3.34 3.85
CA GLY A 105 -3.47 -3.45 3.77
C GLY A 105 -2.81 -2.95 5.06
N VAL A 106 -1.97 -3.78 5.67
CA VAL A 106 -1.38 -3.50 6.99
C VAL A 106 0.14 -3.59 7.00
N GLY A 107 0.77 -2.76 7.84
CA GLY A 107 2.21 -2.71 8.07
C GLY A 107 2.58 -2.62 9.55
N THR A 108 3.89 -2.70 9.85
CA THR A 108 4.42 -2.68 11.22
C THR A 108 4.63 -1.29 11.81
N GLY A 109 4.29 -0.24 11.05
CA GLY A 109 4.35 1.15 11.49
C GLY A 109 5.66 1.88 11.26
N GLU A 110 5.56 3.19 11.34
CA GLU A 110 6.64 4.16 11.18
C GLU A 110 6.63 5.17 12.34
N ALA A 111 7.80 5.43 12.89
CA ALA A 111 7.97 6.31 14.05
C ALA A 111 7.40 7.73 13.81
N LEU A 112 7.59 8.28 12.61
CA LEU A 112 7.14 9.62 12.24
C LEU A 112 5.65 9.85 12.55
N ASN A 113 4.81 8.91 12.16
CA ASN A 113 3.36 9.01 12.34
C ASN A 113 2.93 8.76 13.79
N GLU A 114 3.57 7.81 14.45
CA GLU A 114 3.17 7.39 15.79
C GLU A 114 3.61 8.41 16.86
N TYR A 115 4.81 8.97 16.76
CA TYR A 115 5.24 10.06 17.66
C TYR A 115 4.36 11.30 17.50
N ALA A 116 4.00 11.66 16.28
CA ALA A 116 3.13 12.80 16.02
C ALA A 116 1.74 12.65 16.63
N THR A 117 1.27 11.42 16.85
CA THR A 117 -0.03 11.13 17.46
C THR A 117 0.04 10.81 18.95
N GLY A 118 1.19 11.03 19.58
CA GLY A 118 1.35 10.95 21.02
C GLY A 118 1.97 9.65 21.55
N PHE A 119 2.56 8.81 20.69
CA PHE A 119 3.36 7.70 21.16
C PHE A 119 4.52 8.20 22.02
N GLN A 120 4.73 7.59 23.17
CA GLN A 120 5.75 7.96 24.12
C GLN A 120 6.75 6.83 24.35
N GLY A 121 7.97 7.19 24.68
CA GLY A 121 9.05 6.25 24.92
C GLY A 121 9.90 5.96 23.69
N GLU A 122 10.73 4.95 23.78
CA GLU A 122 11.59 4.50 22.70
C GLU A 122 10.78 3.75 21.64
N TRP A 123 11.09 3.99 20.35
CA TRP A 123 10.42 3.28 19.26
C TRP A 123 10.70 1.78 19.36
N PRO A 124 9.66 0.92 19.43
CA PRO A 124 9.87 -0.49 19.66
C PRO A 124 10.65 -1.18 18.54
N GLU A 125 11.44 -2.16 18.93
CA GLU A 125 12.16 -3.02 18.01
C GLU A 125 11.22 -3.75 17.05
N PHE A 126 11.73 -4.13 15.88
CA PHE A 126 10.94 -4.82 14.85
C PHE A 126 10.19 -6.05 15.38
N LYS A 127 10.80 -6.81 16.29
CA LYS A 127 10.18 -8.02 16.88
C LYS A 127 8.87 -7.69 17.60
N GLU A 128 8.84 -6.63 18.39
CA GLU A 128 7.64 -6.18 19.11
C GLU A 128 6.61 -5.62 18.13
N ARG A 129 7.01 -4.72 17.24
CA ARG A 129 6.09 -4.13 16.24
C ARG A 129 5.41 -5.22 15.41
N PHE A 130 6.14 -6.24 15.01
CA PHE A 130 5.59 -7.37 14.27
C PHE A 130 4.70 -8.27 15.15
N ALA A 131 5.02 -8.45 16.44
CA ALA A 131 4.16 -9.19 17.38
C ALA A 131 2.81 -8.48 17.57
N ARG A 132 2.81 -7.15 17.76
CA ARG A 132 1.61 -6.31 17.82
C ARG A 132 0.75 -6.44 16.55
N LEU A 133 1.37 -6.38 15.37
CA LEU A 133 0.66 -6.53 14.10
C LEU A 133 -0.03 -7.90 13.98
N ARG A 134 0.68 -8.98 14.31
CA ARG A 134 0.10 -10.33 14.28
C ARG A 134 -1.08 -10.48 15.23
N GLU A 135 -0.96 -9.90 16.42
CA GLU A 135 -2.01 -9.96 17.42
C GLU A 135 -3.23 -9.11 17.01
N SER A 136 -2.99 -7.92 16.43
CA SER A 136 -4.08 -7.08 15.90
C SER A 136 -4.85 -7.76 14.78
N ILE A 137 -4.16 -8.43 13.84
CA ILE A 137 -4.83 -9.19 12.75
C ILE A 137 -5.67 -10.34 13.33
N ARG A 138 -5.15 -11.06 14.33
CA ARG A 138 -5.91 -12.13 15.00
C ARG A 138 -7.17 -11.60 15.65
N LEU A 139 -7.05 -10.52 16.44
CA LEU A 139 -8.21 -9.89 17.09
C LEU A 139 -9.25 -9.41 16.07
N MET A 140 -8.83 -8.72 15.00
CA MET A 140 -9.75 -8.26 13.97
C MET A 140 -10.51 -9.42 13.32
N ARG A 141 -9.82 -10.52 13.00
CA ARG A 141 -10.45 -11.71 12.41
C ARG A 141 -11.42 -12.41 13.35
N GLU A 142 -11.10 -12.50 14.65
CA GLU A 142 -12.02 -13.03 15.64
C GLU A 142 -13.29 -12.16 15.74
N LEU A 143 -13.15 -10.84 15.76
CA LEU A 143 -14.30 -9.93 15.77
C LEU A 143 -15.19 -10.05 14.52
N TRP A 144 -14.61 -10.27 13.35
CA TRP A 144 -15.36 -10.43 12.10
C TRP A 144 -16.13 -11.75 11.99
N THR A 145 -15.99 -12.68 12.94
CA THR A 145 -16.86 -13.86 13.02
C THR A 145 -18.28 -13.52 13.44
N GLY A 146 -18.48 -12.38 14.09
CA GLY A 146 -19.77 -11.97 14.68
C GLY A 146 -20.07 -12.65 16.02
N GLU A 147 -19.21 -13.55 16.48
CA GLU A 147 -19.34 -14.21 17.78
C GLU A 147 -18.84 -13.29 18.90
N LYS A 148 -19.18 -13.67 20.15
CA LYS A 148 -18.66 -12.99 21.34
C LYS A 148 -17.15 -13.18 21.45
N VAL A 149 -16.41 -12.08 21.57
CA VAL A 149 -14.94 -12.10 21.68
C VAL A 149 -14.49 -11.57 23.05
N ASP A 150 -13.97 -12.48 23.86
CA ASP A 150 -13.20 -12.20 25.07
C ASP A 150 -11.72 -12.48 24.76
N PHE A 151 -11.03 -11.48 24.21
CA PHE A 151 -9.67 -11.63 23.74
C PHE A 151 -8.66 -11.26 24.82
N GLU A 152 -7.72 -12.17 25.12
CA GLU A 152 -6.61 -11.95 26.05
C GLU A 152 -5.29 -12.11 25.29
N GLY A 153 -4.72 -10.99 24.85
CA GLY A 153 -3.43 -10.93 24.17
C GLY A 153 -2.35 -10.31 25.03
N GLU A 154 -1.13 -10.24 24.49
CA GLU A 154 -0.01 -9.56 25.11
C GLU A 154 -0.17 -8.03 25.03
N TYR A 155 -0.80 -7.54 23.93
CA TYR A 155 -0.90 -6.12 23.61
C TYR A 155 -2.36 -5.61 23.59
N TYR A 156 -3.31 -6.47 23.30
CA TYR A 156 -4.71 -6.10 23.17
C TYR A 156 -5.62 -7.01 23.95
N THR A 157 -6.68 -6.44 24.50
CA THR A 157 -7.72 -7.19 25.22
C THR A 157 -9.09 -6.68 24.82
N THR A 158 -10.08 -7.60 24.77
CA THR A 158 -11.50 -7.24 24.70
C THR A 158 -12.27 -8.04 25.74
N GLN A 159 -13.39 -7.50 26.17
CA GLN A 159 -14.27 -8.17 27.12
C GLN A 159 -15.71 -8.08 26.63
N GLY A 160 -16.30 -9.23 26.32
CA GLY A 160 -17.67 -9.33 25.86
C GLY A 160 -17.95 -8.57 24.56
N ALA A 161 -16.95 -8.46 23.65
CA ALA A 161 -17.09 -7.69 22.44
C ALA A 161 -17.91 -8.45 21.38
N TYR A 162 -18.85 -7.75 20.75
CA TYR A 162 -19.60 -8.23 19.59
C TYR A 162 -19.46 -7.24 18.44
N MET A 163 -19.33 -7.74 17.23
CA MET A 163 -19.50 -6.93 16.03
C MET A 163 -20.89 -7.18 15.45
N TYR A 164 -21.66 -6.11 15.25
CA TYR A 164 -23.07 -6.21 14.84
C TYR A 164 -23.26 -6.16 13.33
N ASP A 165 -22.39 -5.41 12.62
CA ASP A 165 -22.43 -5.32 11.17
C ASP A 165 -21.30 -6.17 10.61
N ILE A 166 -21.66 -7.37 10.13
CA ILE A 166 -20.71 -8.32 9.56
C ILE A 166 -20.93 -8.38 8.04
N PRO A 167 -19.87 -8.12 7.23
CA PRO A 167 -19.98 -8.21 5.79
C PRO A 167 -20.18 -9.67 5.34
N SER A 168 -20.95 -9.87 4.29
CA SER A 168 -21.24 -11.20 3.71
C SER A 168 -19.99 -11.92 3.19
N THR A 169 -18.96 -11.16 2.84
CA THR A 169 -17.65 -11.66 2.43
C THR A 169 -16.60 -11.10 3.39
N PRO A 170 -15.70 -11.94 3.93
CA PRO A 170 -14.64 -11.48 4.83
C PRO A 170 -13.79 -10.36 4.21
N VAL A 171 -13.39 -9.38 5.01
CA VAL A 171 -12.45 -8.33 4.60
C VAL A 171 -11.09 -8.97 4.35
N PRO A 172 -10.53 -8.94 3.13
CA PRO A 172 -9.22 -9.48 2.88
C PRO A 172 -8.12 -8.61 3.54
N VAL A 173 -7.17 -9.29 4.20
CA VAL A 173 -6.05 -8.66 4.90
C VAL A 173 -4.77 -8.86 4.09
N TYR A 174 -4.19 -7.76 3.63
CA TYR A 174 -2.94 -7.74 2.87
C TYR A 174 -1.80 -7.29 3.78
N VAL A 175 -0.72 -8.06 3.83
CA VAL A 175 0.39 -7.81 4.75
C VAL A 175 1.60 -7.27 4.00
N ALA A 176 2.05 -6.07 4.35
CA ALA A 176 3.23 -5.45 3.75
C ALA A 176 4.52 -6.02 4.31
N ALA A 177 5.42 -6.43 3.42
CA ALA A 177 6.70 -7.00 3.80
C ALA A 177 7.86 -6.45 2.96
N GLY A 178 8.89 -5.99 3.67
CA GLY A 178 10.19 -5.62 3.09
C GLY A 178 11.26 -6.70 3.29
N GLY A 179 10.92 -7.84 3.91
CA GLY A 179 11.84 -8.95 4.18
C GLY A 179 11.13 -10.29 4.34
N PRO A 180 11.90 -11.40 4.33
CA PRO A 180 11.37 -12.77 4.23
C PRO A 180 10.53 -13.21 5.45
N VAL A 181 10.78 -12.64 6.64
CA VAL A 181 10.03 -13.02 7.85
C VAL A 181 8.56 -12.63 7.74
N VAL A 182 8.30 -11.38 7.36
CA VAL A 182 6.93 -10.87 7.20
C VAL A 182 6.30 -11.42 5.92
N ALA A 183 7.07 -11.60 4.85
CA ALA A 183 6.59 -12.22 3.60
C ALA A 183 6.09 -13.64 3.83
N ARG A 184 6.82 -14.45 4.63
CA ARG A 184 6.37 -15.80 5.04
C ARG A 184 5.07 -15.73 5.86
N TYR A 185 4.93 -14.75 6.74
CA TYR A 185 3.69 -14.56 7.48
C TYR A 185 2.53 -14.14 6.56
N ALA A 186 2.78 -13.27 5.58
CA ALA A 186 1.79 -12.91 4.57
C ALA A 186 1.29 -14.15 3.80
N GLY A 187 2.20 -15.02 3.37
CA GLY A 187 1.86 -16.30 2.74
C GLY A 187 1.03 -17.22 3.63
N ARG A 188 1.38 -17.27 4.91
CA ARG A 188 0.71 -18.16 5.88
C ARG A 188 -0.65 -17.62 6.33
N GLN A 189 -0.81 -16.33 6.53
CA GLN A 189 -1.95 -15.73 7.21
C GLN A 189 -2.61 -14.58 6.44
N GLY A 190 -1.96 -14.01 5.43
CA GLY A 190 -2.53 -12.94 4.62
C GLY A 190 -3.46 -13.47 3.53
N ASP A 191 -4.40 -12.65 3.09
CA ASP A 191 -5.15 -12.86 1.85
C ASP A 191 -4.41 -12.21 0.68
N GLY A 192 -3.51 -11.28 0.99
CA GLY A 192 -2.56 -10.68 0.07
C GLY A 192 -1.22 -10.37 0.74
N PHE A 193 -0.22 -10.18 -0.12
CA PHE A 193 1.12 -9.73 0.19
C PHE A 193 1.35 -8.38 -0.50
N ILE A 194 1.99 -7.43 0.18
CA ILE A 194 2.33 -6.11 -0.39
C ILE A 194 3.83 -5.89 -0.30
N CYS A 195 4.44 -5.42 -1.40
CA CYS A 195 5.79 -4.88 -1.39
C CYS A 195 5.88 -3.59 -2.23
N THR A 196 7.05 -2.99 -2.32
CA THR A 196 7.28 -1.74 -3.07
C THR A 196 8.45 -1.89 -4.03
N SER A 197 8.36 -1.29 -5.21
CA SER A 197 9.40 -1.28 -6.24
C SER A 197 10.62 -0.40 -5.86
N GLY A 198 11.60 -0.30 -6.76
CA GLY A 198 12.79 0.51 -6.56
C GLY A 198 13.86 -0.18 -5.70
N LYS A 199 13.90 -1.50 -5.71
CA LYS A 199 14.92 -2.37 -5.10
C LYS A 199 15.50 -3.30 -6.17
N GLY A 200 16.65 -3.94 -5.86
CA GLY A 200 17.19 -4.98 -6.75
C GLY A 200 16.24 -6.16 -6.90
N MET A 201 16.19 -6.75 -8.09
CA MET A 201 15.24 -7.84 -8.41
C MET A 201 15.41 -9.07 -7.53
N GLU A 202 16.63 -9.32 -7.01
CA GLU A 202 16.95 -10.42 -6.09
C GLU A 202 16.10 -10.38 -4.82
N LEU A 203 15.65 -9.16 -4.41
CA LEU A 203 14.75 -9.05 -3.28
C LEU A 203 13.43 -9.78 -3.54
N TYR A 204 12.87 -9.61 -4.73
CA TYR A 204 11.56 -10.20 -5.10
C TYR A 204 11.71 -11.67 -5.44
N THR A 205 12.65 -12.00 -6.33
CA THR A 205 12.79 -13.34 -6.91
C THR A 205 13.41 -14.37 -5.95
N GLU A 206 14.35 -13.93 -5.08
CA GLU A 206 15.10 -14.85 -4.21
C GLU A 206 14.65 -14.81 -2.75
N LYS A 207 13.97 -13.72 -2.31
CA LYS A 207 13.63 -13.56 -0.90
C LYS A 207 12.14 -13.47 -0.63
N LEU A 208 11.42 -12.51 -1.28
CA LEU A 208 10.03 -12.23 -0.90
C LEU A 208 9.07 -13.29 -1.46
N ILE A 209 9.07 -13.51 -2.76
CA ILE A 209 8.16 -14.48 -3.40
C ILE A 209 8.39 -15.91 -2.89
N PRO A 210 9.65 -16.40 -2.78
CA PRO A 210 9.90 -17.71 -2.16
C PRO A 210 9.41 -17.80 -0.71
N ALA A 211 9.53 -16.71 0.07
CA ALA A 211 9.05 -16.70 1.45
C ALA A 211 7.52 -16.70 1.54
N VAL A 212 6.82 -15.98 0.64
CA VAL A 212 5.34 -16.05 0.54
C VAL A 212 4.90 -17.47 0.22
N LYS A 213 5.53 -18.11 -0.77
CA LYS A 213 5.26 -19.50 -1.15
C LYS A 213 5.49 -20.48 0.02
N GLU A 214 6.65 -20.39 0.68
CA GLU A 214 6.96 -21.21 1.87
C GLU A 214 5.90 -21.03 2.98
N GLY A 215 5.44 -19.79 3.17
CA GLY A 215 4.40 -19.48 4.14
C GLY A 215 3.05 -20.11 3.79
N ALA A 216 2.65 -20.04 2.53
CA ALA A 216 1.43 -20.65 2.01
C ALA A 216 1.46 -22.17 2.15
N GLU A 217 2.54 -22.82 1.70
CA GLU A 217 2.73 -24.26 1.79
C GLU A 217 2.64 -24.77 3.24
N LYS A 218 3.24 -24.04 4.19
CA LYS A 218 3.14 -24.36 5.64
C LYS A 218 1.75 -24.25 6.22
N ALA A 219 0.87 -23.52 5.55
CA ALA A 219 -0.54 -23.36 5.93
C ALA A 219 -1.47 -24.22 5.05
N GLU A 220 -0.91 -25.11 4.24
CA GLU A 220 -1.65 -25.96 3.30
C GLU A 220 -2.53 -25.15 2.32
N ARG A 221 -2.03 -23.95 1.91
CA ARG A 221 -2.68 -23.04 0.97
C ARG A 221 -1.91 -22.99 -0.34
N SER A 222 -2.61 -22.69 -1.43
CA SER A 222 -1.93 -22.34 -2.67
C SER A 222 -1.39 -20.91 -2.60
N VAL A 223 -0.17 -20.69 -3.07
CA VAL A 223 0.37 -19.32 -3.26
C VAL A 223 -0.42 -18.55 -4.31
N ASP A 224 -1.10 -19.25 -5.21
CA ASP A 224 -1.93 -18.67 -6.25
C ASP A 224 -3.26 -18.07 -5.70
N ASP A 225 -3.67 -18.45 -4.48
CA ASP A 225 -4.80 -17.86 -3.77
C ASP A 225 -4.42 -16.56 -3.06
N ILE A 226 -3.13 -16.18 -3.09
CA ILE A 226 -2.62 -14.96 -2.43
C ILE A 226 -2.39 -13.89 -3.49
N ASP A 227 -3.06 -12.76 -3.35
CA ASP A 227 -2.82 -11.59 -4.20
C ASP A 227 -1.43 -11.01 -3.88
N ARG A 228 -0.56 -10.90 -4.89
CA ARG A 228 0.83 -10.47 -4.73
C ARG A 228 1.00 -9.06 -5.29
N MET A 229 0.64 -8.10 -4.44
CA MET A 229 0.59 -6.68 -4.74
C MET A 229 1.97 -6.03 -4.64
N ILE A 230 2.28 -5.17 -5.59
CA ILE A 230 3.46 -4.31 -5.55
C ILE A 230 3.10 -2.86 -5.89
N GLU A 231 3.56 -1.90 -5.07
CA GLU A 231 3.55 -0.50 -5.40
C GLU A 231 4.66 -0.21 -6.42
N ILE A 232 4.26 0.10 -7.65
CA ILE A 232 5.17 0.46 -8.75
C ILE A 232 5.35 1.98 -8.77
N LYS A 233 6.54 2.42 -8.39
CA LYS A 233 6.93 3.83 -8.49
C LYS A 233 7.30 4.13 -9.94
N ILE A 234 6.44 4.87 -10.63
CA ILE A 234 6.62 5.20 -12.05
C ILE A 234 6.30 6.66 -12.31
N SER A 235 7.20 7.33 -13.01
CA SER A 235 6.98 8.63 -13.61
C SER A 235 6.99 8.46 -15.13
N TYR A 236 5.81 8.34 -15.71
CA TYR A 236 5.62 8.23 -17.15
C TYR A 236 4.99 9.49 -17.70
N ASP A 237 5.66 10.12 -18.64
CA ASP A 237 5.15 11.23 -19.43
C ASP A 237 5.85 11.22 -20.80
N PRO A 238 5.12 11.43 -21.93
CA PRO A 238 5.74 11.56 -23.25
C PRO A 238 6.80 12.67 -23.34
N ASP A 239 6.73 13.67 -22.45
CA ASP A 239 7.77 14.67 -22.25
C ASP A 239 8.82 14.16 -21.24
N PRO A 240 10.06 13.86 -21.66
CA PRO A 240 11.09 13.28 -20.80
C PRO A 240 11.57 14.24 -19.69
N GLU A 241 11.51 15.55 -19.90
CA GLU A 241 11.88 16.55 -18.89
C GLU A 241 10.83 16.56 -17.79
N LEU A 242 9.56 16.50 -18.16
CA LEU A 242 8.45 16.42 -17.22
C LEU A 242 8.44 15.08 -16.47
N ALA A 243 8.70 13.97 -17.16
CA ALA A 243 8.84 12.66 -16.53
C ALA A 243 9.90 12.66 -15.43
N LEU A 244 11.02 13.32 -15.64
CA LEU A 244 12.08 13.45 -14.64
C LEU A 244 11.67 14.39 -13.49
N GLU A 245 11.23 15.60 -13.79
CA GLU A 245 10.94 16.62 -12.80
C GLU A 245 9.75 16.26 -11.88
N ASN A 246 8.78 15.52 -12.38
CA ASN A 246 7.66 15.01 -11.58
C ASN A 246 8.10 14.24 -10.31
N THR A 247 9.30 13.67 -10.30
CA THR A 247 9.81 12.92 -9.15
C THR A 247 10.19 13.80 -7.96
N ARG A 248 10.37 15.10 -8.14
CA ARG A 248 10.95 16.04 -7.16
C ARG A 248 10.18 16.10 -5.84
N PHE A 249 8.86 16.12 -5.87
CA PHE A 249 8.05 16.18 -4.64
C PHE A 249 8.42 15.04 -3.67
N TRP A 250 8.75 13.86 -4.20
CA TRP A 250 9.05 12.66 -3.43
C TRP A 250 10.54 12.49 -3.09
N ALA A 251 11.34 13.55 -3.20
CA ALA A 251 12.76 13.54 -2.84
C ALA A 251 13.05 12.97 -1.44
N PRO A 252 12.21 13.19 -0.40
CA PRO A 252 12.42 12.60 0.92
C PRO A 252 12.54 11.07 0.90
N LEU A 253 11.91 10.38 -0.03
CA LEU A 253 12.06 8.91 -0.16
C LEU A 253 13.48 8.49 -0.54
N SER A 254 14.26 9.36 -1.16
CA SER A 254 15.62 9.10 -1.64
C SER A 254 16.72 9.40 -0.62
N LEU A 255 16.35 9.94 0.54
CA LEU A 255 17.25 10.07 1.69
C LEU A 255 17.72 8.69 2.16
N THR A 256 18.96 8.63 2.66
CA THR A 256 19.51 7.41 3.26
C THR A 256 18.79 7.06 4.57
N GLN A 257 18.94 5.82 5.04
CA GLN A 257 18.37 5.42 6.33
C GLN A 257 18.93 6.26 7.48
N GLU A 258 20.23 6.57 7.44
CA GLU A 258 20.89 7.42 8.44
C GLU A 258 20.27 8.83 8.47
N GLN A 259 20.08 9.45 7.29
CA GLN A 259 19.42 10.75 7.18
C GLN A 259 17.97 10.71 7.69
N LYS A 260 17.21 9.66 7.35
CA LYS A 260 15.82 9.49 7.84
C LYS A 260 15.75 9.29 9.36
N HIS A 261 16.71 8.58 9.94
CA HIS A 261 16.76 8.37 11.37
C HIS A 261 17.27 9.59 12.16
N SER A 262 18.03 10.49 11.51
CA SER A 262 18.53 11.71 12.13
C SER A 262 17.48 12.80 12.31
N VAL A 263 16.32 12.68 11.67
CA VAL A 263 15.27 13.69 11.67
C VAL A 263 13.90 13.09 12.04
N ASN A 264 13.12 13.85 12.83
CA ASN A 264 11.81 13.44 13.32
C ASN A 264 10.69 14.38 12.87
N SER A 265 10.94 15.24 11.88
CA SER A 265 9.94 16.17 11.35
C SER A 265 9.96 16.24 9.83
N SER A 266 8.77 16.43 9.25
CA SER A 266 8.62 16.61 7.80
C SER A 266 9.41 17.81 7.27
N THR A 267 9.47 18.92 8.03
CA THR A 267 10.22 20.14 7.67
C THR A 267 11.72 19.88 7.51
N GLU A 268 12.31 19.14 8.45
CA GLU A 268 13.74 18.86 8.39
C GLU A 268 14.07 17.81 7.35
N MET A 269 13.18 16.83 7.16
CA MET A 269 13.28 15.83 6.10
C MET A 269 13.22 16.49 4.72
N GLU A 270 12.32 17.45 4.52
CA GLU A 270 12.20 18.28 3.32
C GLU A 270 13.49 19.06 3.04
N ARG A 271 14.02 19.77 4.04
CA ARG A 271 15.27 20.54 3.89
C ARG A 271 16.44 19.68 3.40
N LEU A 272 16.59 18.47 3.94
CA LEU A 272 17.64 17.54 3.49
C LEU A 272 17.35 17.01 2.07
N ALA A 273 16.10 16.80 1.74
CA ALA A 273 15.69 16.26 0.46
C ALA A 273 15.84 17.26 -0.70
N ASP A 274 15.59 18.55 -0.42
CA ASP A 274 15.70 19.63 -1.42
C ASP A 274 17.14 19.88 -1.89
N GLU A 275 18.13 19.42 -1.12
CA GLU A 275 19.55 19.44 -1.50
C GLU A 275 19.92 18.33 -2.50
N LEU A 276 19.03 17.33 -2.72
CA LEU A 276 19.33 16.20 -3.61
C LEU A 276 19.23 16.58 -5.10
N PRO A 277 20.22 16.20 -5.93
CA PRO A 277 20.08 16.28 -7.38
C PRO A 277 18.90 15.46 -7.87
N ILE A 278 18.18 15.97 -8.89
CA ILE A 278 16.98 15.29 -9.42
C ILE A 278 17.29 13.87 -9.92
N GLU A 279 18.46 13.66 -10.49
CA GLU A 279 18.90 12.34 -10.96
C GLU A 279 19.06 11.33 -9.79
N GLN A 280 19.37 11.81 -8.59
CA GLN A 280 19.40 10.95 -7.40
C GLN A 280 17.98 10.63 -6.91
N VAL A 281 17.10 11.61 -6.93
CA VAL A 281 15.67 11.42 -6.60
C VAL A 281 15.03 10.41 -7.55
N ALA A 282 15.28 10.56 -8.84
CA ALA A 282 14.73 9.73 -9.90
C ALA A 282 15.13 8.24 -9.81
N LYS A 283 16.26 7.90 -9.18
CA LYS A 283 16.71 6.50 -9.05
C LYS A 283 15.72 5.56 -8.34
N ARG A 284 14.76 6.11 -7.63
CA ARG A 284 13.72 5.31 -6.96
C ARG A 284 12.49 5.04 -7.82
N TRP A 285 12.46 5.63 -9.00
CA TRP A 285 11.34 5.62 -9.92
C TRP A 285 11.72 4.95 -11.24
N ILE A 286 10.76 4.31 -11.86
CA ILE A 286 10.82 4.07 -13.30
C ILE A 286 10.50 5.41 -13.93
N VAL A 287 11.48 6.05 -14.57
CA VAL A 287 11.28 7.29 -15.31
C VAL A 287 11.35 6.94 -16.79
N ALA A 288 10.26 7.16 -17.51
CA ALA A 288 10.13 6.78 -18.92
C ALA A 288 9.29 7.79 -19.69
N SER A 289 9.65 8.00 -20.96
CA SER A 289 8.87 8.80 -21.92
C SER A 289 8.41 7.97 -23.13
N ASP A 290 8.89 6.75 -23.26
CA ASP A 290 8.42 5.77 -24.23
C ASP A 290 7.56 4.70 -23.52
N PRO A 291 6.36 4.37 -24.05
CA PRO A 291 5.46 3.42 -23.39
C PRO A 291 6.00 1.98 -23.41
N ASP A 292 6.74 1.56 -24.42
CA ASP A 292 7.27 0.20 -24.50
C ASP A 292 8.44 0.03 -23.51
N GLU A 293 9.28 1.06 -23.32
CA GLU A 293 10.31 1.09 -22.27
C GLU A 293 9.67 1.04 -20.87
N ALA A 294 8.61 1.80 -20.63
CA ALA A 294 7.87 1.80 -19.36
C ALA A 294 7.31 0.41 -19.05
N VAL A 295 6.69 -0.23 -20.02
CA VAL A 295 6.09 -1.56 -19.87
C VAL A 295 7.16 -2.64 -19.66
N GLU A 296 8.28 -2.59 -20.38
CA GLU A 296 9.40 -3.55 -20.17
C GLU A 296 9.99 -3.40 -18.76
N ALA A 297 10.14 -2.17 -18.27
CA ALA A 297 10.58 -1.93 -16.88
C ALA A 297 9.59 -2.45 -15.84
N VAL A 298 8.30 -2.46 -16.12
CA VAL A 298 7.25 -3.03 -15.24
C VAL A 298 7.20 -4.55 -15.34
N LYS A 299 7.41 -5.10 -16.53
CA LYS A 299 7.31 -6.54 -16.83
C LYS A 299 8.19 -7.40 -15.91
N GLN A 300 9.36 -6.93 -15.51
CA GLN A 300 10.24 -7.66 -14.58
C GLN A 300 9.52 -8.06 -13.27
N TYR A 301 8.54 -7.30 -12.82
CA TYR A 301 7.76 -7.59 -11.61
C TYR A 301 6.70 -8.67 -11.86
N THR A 302 6.05 -8.64 -13.02
CA THR A 302 5.13 -9.72 -13.39
C THR A 302 5.88 -11.03 -13.62
N ASP A 303 7.06 -10.99 -14.24
CA ASP A 303 7.94 -12.14 -14.43
C ASP A 303 8.41 -12.75 -13.08
N ALA A 304 8.55 -11.90 -12.05
CA ALA A 304 8.82 -12.35 -10.68
C ALA A 304 7.59 -12.93 -9.95
N GLY A 305 6.42 -12.97 -10.59
CA GLY A 305 5.20 -13.53 -10.03
C GLY A 305 4.31 -12.55 -9.27
N LEU A 306 4.55 -11.24 -9.37
CA LEU A 306 3.68 -10.20 -8.79
C LEU A 306 2.52 -9.95 -9.76
N ASN A 307 1.28 -10.07 -9.28
CA ASN A 307 0.08 -10.08 -10.11
C ASN A 307 -0.87 -8.89 -9.88
N HIS A 308 -0.55 -8.02 -8.91
CA HIS A 308 -1.34 -6.82 -8.63
C HIS A 308 -0.40 -5.59 -8.61
N LEU A 309 -0.36 -4.86 -9.71
CA LEU A 309 0.53 -3.73 -9.92
C LEU A 309 -0.20 -2.43 -9.55
N VAL A 310 0.22 -1.78 -8.48
CA VAL A 310 -0.37 -0.52 -8.01
C VAL A 310 0.56 0.64 -8.35
N PHE A 311 0.17 1.44 -9.31
CA PHE A 311 0.99 2.50 -9.89
C PHE A 311 0.96 3.76 -9.03
N HIS A 312 2.13 4.16 -8.56
CA HIS A 312 2.37 5.41 -7.85
C HIS A 312 3.02 6.40 -8.81
N ALA A 313 2.24 7.39 -9.26
CA ALA A 313 2.71 8.50 -10.08
C ALA A 313 3.12 9.68 -9.20
N PRO A 314 4.34 10.23 -9.34
CA PRO A 314 4.86 11.26 -8.44
C PRO A 314 4.43 12.69 -8.79
N GLY A 315 3.98 12.94 -10.02
CA GLY A 315 3.62 14.28 -10.51
C GLY A 315 2.35 14.84 -9.88
N HIS A 316 2.18 16.15 -9.92
CA HIS A 316 0.96 16.81 -9.43
C HIS A 316 -0.20 16.69 -10.43
N ASP A 317 0.06 16.66 -11.72
CA ASP A 317 -0.98 16.47 -12.74
C ASP A 317 -1.35 14.99 -12.89
N GLN A 318 -2.17 14.52 -11.96
CA GLN A 318 -2.62 13.13 -11.97
C GLN A 318 -3.60 12.82 -13.10
N GLN A 319 -4.38 13.82 -13.56
CA GLN A 319 -5.26 13.60 -14.71
C GLN A 319 -4.43 13.30 -15.97
N ARG A 320 -3.38 14.07 -16.21
CA ARG A 320 -2.45 13.81 -17.33
C ARG A 320 -1.81 12.43 -17.24
N PHE A 321 -1.38 12.02 -16.04
CA PHE A 321 -0.84 10.66 -15.85
C PHE A 321 -1.89 9.60 -16.17
N LEU A 322 -3.12 9.74 -15.69
CA LEU A 322 -4.19 8.77 -15.90
C LEU A 322 -4.63 8.70 -17.39
N ASP A 323 -4.65 9.83 -18.08
CA ASP A 323 -4.94 9.88 -19.52
C ASP A 323 -3.86 9.16 -20.33
N ASN A 324 -2.58 9.45 -20.05
CA ASN A 324 -1.44 8.77 -20.66
C ASN A 324 -1.40 7.28 -20.29
N PHE A 325 -1.75 6.93 -19.04
CA PHE A 325 -1.83 5.55 -18.60
C PHE A 325 -2.89 4.78 -19.41
N ALA A 326 -4.08 5.32 -19.53
CA ALA A 326 -5.19 4.68 -20.23
C ALA A 326 -4.92 4.52 -21.73
N SER A 327 -4.28 5.51 -22.38
CA SER A 327 -3.98 5.45 -23.81
C SER A 327 -2.77 4.59 -24.15
N ASP A 328 -1.70 4.68 -23.35
CA ASP A 328 -0.39 4.17 -23.72
C ASP A 328 0.00 2.90 -22.94
N LEU A 329 -0.22 2.88 -21.62
CA LEU A 329 0.30 1.81 -20.75
C LEU A 329 -0.71 0.68 -20.54
N GLU A 330 -1.96 0.99 -20.19
CA GLU A 330 -2.99 0.00 -19.85
C GLU A 330 -3.17 -1.07 -20.94
N PRO A 331 -3.34 -0.73 -22.25
CA PRO A 331 -3.53 -1.72 -23.29
C PRO A 331 -2.33 -2.63 -23.52
N ARG A 332 -1.12 -2.19 -23.14
CA ARG A 332 0.11 -2.97 -23.21
C ARG A 332 0.29 -3.84 -21.97
N LEU A 333 0.06 -3.28 -20.79
CA LEU A 333 0.18 -3.99 -19.52
C LEU A 333 -0.81 -5.17 -19.44
N ARG A 334 -2.05 -5.00 -19.92
CA ARG A 334 -3.06 -6.08 -19.95
C ARG A 334 -2.64 -7.29 -20.79
N LYS A 335 -1.63 -7.16 -21.65
CA LYS A 335 -1.07 -8.28 -22.45
C LYS A 335 0.00 -9.06 -21.70
N LEU A 336 0.49 -8.56 -20.58
CA LEU A 336 1.47 -9.25 -19.77
C LEU A 336 0.83 -10.49 -19.12
N SER A 337 1.60 -11.55 -19.03
CA SER A 337 1.23 -12.76 -18.30
C SER A 337 1.97 -12.82 -16.98
N VAL A 338 1.31 -13.33 -15.95
CA VAL A 338 1.95 -13.61 -14.66
C VAL A 338 2.15 -15.12 -14.54
N PRO A 339 3.40 -15.61 -14.39
CA PRO A 339 3.65 -17.02 -14.20
C PRO A 339 3.06 -17.51 -12.86
N THR A 340 2.67 -18.78 -12.82
CA THR A 340 2.43 -19.49 -11.56
C THR A 340 3.74 -19.60 -10.79
N VAL A 341 3.71 -19.40 -9.48
CA VAL A 341 4.90 -19.33 -8.63
C VAL A 341 5.15 -20.65 -7.86
#